data_5f6bc7efa39b54fa591402afa15020e0
#
_entry.id   5f6bc7efa39b54fa591402afa15020e0
#
_cell.length_a   1.000
_cell.length_b   1.000
_cell.length_c   1.000
_cell.angle_alpha   90.00
_cell.angle_beta   90.00
_cell.angle_gamma   90.00
#
_symmetry.space_group_name_H-M   'P 1'
#
loop_
_entity.id
_entity.type
_entity.pdbx_description
1 polymer ?
#
loop_
_entity_poly.entity_id
_entity_poly.type
_entity_poly.pdbx_seq_one_letter_code
_entity_poly.pdbx_strand_id
1 'polypeptide(L)'
;MKISRNWLQTYFKDPLPSSDEIRELFIFHSYEVEGIDIIGDDSVFDLSILPNRAHDSLSHIGVAKELASLLPREMILSSLGDAKRLNEDTEAFVSFKVEDSGIASRAMKWYVQDVKVGDSPKWLVDYLVSVGQRSINNIVDATNYIMLETGQPVHAFNYDAIAGANIKNITIRFAHDGEKVTLLDGKEIALDGAIPVIADDNGPLDIAGIKGGMKSGINQNTKRILLSACSFDSKIIRRASKKLGMRTDASVRFGHDLSPWLAGLAIERLAQLISSISGGVIAKFPIDIYPLKDRAYKIGTSLTEVNSLLGSDLTTDEIGNTFRRQRFDFEIVEPRLRVLETARAAIGKPYKLGASVTNDAPSLFDCSSLVAYAYKEAGISVPRISVDQFV
;
A
#
# COMPACT_ATOMS: atom_id res chain seq x y z
N MET A 1 -12.12 -11.89 -3.61
CA MET A 1 -11.74 -11.35 -2.29
C MET A 1 -13.00 -11.14 -1.47
N LYS A 2 -12.99 -11.61 -0.21
CA LYS A 2 -14.13 -11.41 0.69
C LYS A 2 -14.14 -9.98 1.24
N ILE A 3 -15.27 -9.28 1.12
CA ILE A 3 -15.49 -7.91 1.59
C ILE A 3 -16.75 -7.85 2.46
N SER A 4 -16.57 -7.49 3.72
CA SER A 4 -17.66 -7.34 4.70
C SER A 4 -18.39 -6.01 4.48
N ARG A 5 -19.74 -6.06 4.37
CA ARG A 5 -20.56 -4.86 4.28
C ARG A 5 -20.55 -4.06 5.61
N ASN A 6 -20.55 -4.76 6.75
CA ASN A 6 -20.48 -4.10 8.05
C ASN A 6 -19.14 -3.37 8.23
N TRP A 7 -18.03 -3.95 7.72
CA TRP A 7 -16.76 -3.27 7.71
C TRP A 7 -16.75 -2.09 6.73
N LEU A 8 -17.30 -2.24 5.51
CA LEU A 8 -17.47 -1.12 4.58
C LEU A 8 -18.29 0.02 5.18
N GLN A 9 -19.35 -0.28 5.96
CA GLN A 9 -20.16 0.73 6.62
C GLN A 9 -19.35 1.67 7.52
N THR A 10 -18.23 1.21 8.09
CA THR A 10 -17.38 2.05 8.96
C THR A 10 -16.69 3.20 8.23
N TYR A 11 -16.64 3.14 6.91
CA TYR A 11 -16.09 4.21 6.08
C TYR A 11 -17.12 5.24 5.63
N PHE A 12 -18.38 5.09 6.01
CA PHE A 12 -19.46 5.99 5.61
C PHE A 12 -20.30 6.42 6.81
N LYS A 13 -20.62 7.71 6.86
CA LYS A 13 -21.45 8.27 7.92
C LYS A 13 -22.90 7.81 7.79
N ASP A 14 -23.42 7.84 6.56
CA ASP A 14 -24.80 7.47 6.27
C ASP A 14 -24.91 5.96 6.01
N PRO A 15 -26.06 5.33 6.33
CA PRO A 15 -26.26 3.91 6.09
C PRO A 15 -26.03 3.55 4.61
N LEU A 16 -25.24 2.53 4.35
CA LEU A 16 -25.05 2.00 2.99
C LEU A 16 -26.37 1.44 2.44
N PRO A 17 -26.56 1.44 1.11
CA PRO A 17 -27.67 0.77 0.46
C PRO A 17 -27.76 -0.71 0.82
N SER A 18 -28.83 -1.38 0.41
CA SER A 18 -28.97 -2.83 0.56
C SER A 18 -27.82 -3.58 -0.13
N SER A 19 -27.57 -4.81 0.30
CA SER A 19 -26.51 -5.64 -0.31
C SER A 19 -26.77 -5.90 -1.79
N ASP A 20 -28.04 -6.03 -2.20
CA ASP A 20 -28.39 -6.22 -3.61
C ASP A 20 -28.10 -4.97 -4.44
N GLU A 21 -28.41 -3.79 -3.93
CA GLU A 21 -28.08 -2.52 -4.62
C GLU A 21 -26.57 -2.32 -4.73
N ILE A 22 -25.79 -2.61 -3.69
CA ILE A 22 -24.32 -2.56 -3.74
C ILE A 22 -23.77 -3.58 -4.75
N ARG A 23 -24.32 -4.78 -4.79
CA ARG A 23 -23.95 -5.82 -5.76
C ARG A 23 -24.18 -5.33 -7.20
N GLU A 24 -25.34 -4.74 -7.49
CA GLU A 24 -25.62 -4.19 -8.81
C GLU A 24 -24.63 -3.08 -9.18
N LEU A 25 -24.37 -2.13 -8.27
CA LEU A 25 -23.38 -1.08 -8.49
C LEU A 25 -22.00 -1.67 -8.85
N PHE A 26 -21.54 -2.69 -8.13
CA PHE A 26 -20.26 -3.32 -8.42
C PHE A 26 -20.28 -4.01 -9.78
N ILE A 27 -21.28 -4.83 -10.08
CA ILE A 27 -21.37 -5.59 -11.34
C ILE A 27 -21.39 -4.66 -12.56
N PHE A 28 -22.14 -3.55 -12.50
CA PHE A 28 -22.29 -2.66 -13.65
C PHE A 28 -21.14 -1.67 -13.82
N HIS A 29 -20.34 -1.41 -12.76
CA HIS A 29 -19.38 -0.31 -12.81
C HIS A 29 -17.94 -0.67 -12.41
N SER A 30 -17.68 -1.75 -11.67
CA SER A 30 -16.36 -1.91 -11.06
C SER A 30 -15.84 -3.32 -10.97
N TYR A 31 -16.60 -4.25 -10.39
CA TYR A 31 -16.11 -5.57 -10.02
C TYR A 31 -17.07 -6.67 -10.43
N GLU A 32 -16.54 -7.82 -10.80
CA GLU A 32 -17.30 -9.04 -10.85
C GLU A 32 -17.61 -9.53 -9.42
N VAL A 33 -18.89 -9.84 -9.15
CA VAL A 33 -19.34 -10.34 -7.86
C VAL A 33 -19.68 -11.82 -8.00
N GLU A 34 -18.82 -12.67 -7.46
CA GLU A 34 -18.98 -14.15 -7.49
C GLU A 34 -20.15 -14.63 -6.63
N GLY A 35 -20.43 -13.90 -5.53
CA GLY A 35 -21.51 -14.21 -4.61
C GLY A 35 -21.60 -13.29 -3.42
N ILE A 36 -22.64 -13.48 -2.61
CA ILE A 36 -22.83 -12.83 -1.31
C ILE A 36 -23.11 -13.92 -0.28
N ASP A 37 -22.24 -14.04 0.72
CA ASP A 37 -22.44 -14.92 1.86
C ASP A 37 -23.07 -14.11 3.03
N ILE A 38 -24.02 -14.73 3.74
CA ILE A 38 -24.58 -14.15 4.96
C ILE A 38 -23.89 -14.79 6.17
N ILE A 39 -23.17 -13.99 6.95
CA ILE A 39 -22.44 -14.44 8.14
C ILE A 39 -22.93 -13.63 9.34
N GLY A 40 -23.82 -14.27 10.13
CA GLY A 40 -24.54 -13.55 11.20
C GLY A 40 -25.46 -12.49 10.63
N ASP A 41 -25.20 -11.23 10.99
CA ASP A 41 -25.91 -10.04 10.49
C ASP A 41 -25.14 -9.32 9.37
N ASP A 42 -24.00 -9.86 8.95
CA ASP A 42 -23.16 -9.28 7.90
C ASP A 42 -23.41 -9.93 6.53
N SER A 43 -23.36 -9.12 5.49
CA SER A 43 -23.32 -9.56 4.08
C SER A 43 -21.90 -9.44 3.56
N VAL A 44 -21.31 -10.55 3.16
CA VAL A 44 -19.94 -10.63 2.70
C VAL A 44 -19.90 -10.86 1.20
N PHE A 45 -19.45 -9.87 0.44
CA PHE A 45 -19.29 -9.95 -1.00
C PHE A 45 -18.02 -10.73 -1.35
N ASP A 46 -18.11 -11.67 -2.30
CA ASP A 46 -16.94 -12.26 -2.93
C ASP A 46 -16.65 -11.53 -4.23
N LEU A 47 -15.64 -10.68 -4.22
CA LEU A 47 -15.25 -9.85 -5.36
C LEU A 47 -14.08 -10.46 -6.11
N SER A 48 -14.21 -10.60 -7.43
CA SER A 48 -13.11 -10.93 -8.33
C SER A 48 -12.38 -9.63 -8.69
N ILE A 49 -11.21 -9.41 -8.08
CA ILE A 49 -10.39 -8.22 -8.33
C ILE A 49 -9.38 -8.53 -9.42
N LEU A 50 -9.51 -7.84 -10.55
CA LEU A 50 -8.62 -8.02 -11.70
C LEU A 50 -7.19 -7.52 -11.38
N PRO A 51 -6.15 -8.09 -12.03
CA PRO A 51 -4.74 -7.73 -11.76
C PRO A 51 -4.42 -6.24 -11.91
N ASN A 52 -5.07 -5.53 -12.83
CA ASN A 52 -4.88 -4.09 -13.04
C ASN A 52 -5.48 -3.21 -11.93
N ARG A 53 -6.35 -3.76 -11.07
CA ARG A 53 -6.95 -3.10 -9.91
C ARG A 53 -6.45 -3.68 -8.58
N ALA A 54 -5.56 -4.69 -8.62
CA ALA A 54 -5.12 -5.39 -7.42
C ALA A 54 -4.33 -4.47 -6.46
N HIS A 55 -3.55 -3.52 -6.98
CA HIS A 55 -2.76 -2.59 -6.19
C HIS A 55 -3.59 -1.59 -5.38
N ASP A 56 -4.84 -1.31 -5.76
CA ASP A 56 -5.73 -0.38 -5.09
C ASP A 56 -6.97 -1.04 -4.46
N SER A 57 -7.45 -2.15 -5.02
CA SER A 57 -8.75 -2.75 -4.66
C SER A 57 -8.67 -4.05 -3.86
N LEU A 58 -7.48 -4.66 -3.65
CA LEU A 58 -7.34 -5.82 -2.75
C LEU A 58 -7.39 -5.41 -1.26
N SER A 59 -8.32 -4.51 -0.92
CA SER A 59 -8.47 -3.93 0.42
C SER A 59 -9.87 -3.39 0.66
N HIS A 60 -10.29 -3.31 1.93
CA HIS A 60 -11.56 -2.69 2.29
C HIS A 60 -11.55 -1.17 1.99
N ILE A 61 -10.43 -0.48 2.24
CA ILE A 61 -10.26 0.94 1.89
C ILE A 61 -10.40 1.16 0.38
N GLY A 62 -9.80 0.30 -0.44
CA GLY A 62 -9.87 0.42 -1.90
C GLY A 62 -11.28 0.22 -2.42
N VAL A 63 -11.98 -0.81 -1.93
CA VAL A 63 -13.39 -1.06 -2.29
C VAL A 63 -14.30 0.04 -1.75
N ALA A 64 -14.03 0.59 -0.56
CA ALA A 64 -14.79 1.73 -0.03
C ALA A 64 -14.60 3.00 -0.86
N LYS A 65 -13.38 3.27 -1.37
CA LYS A 65 -13.13 4.37 -2.31
C LYS A 65 -13.93 4.21 -3.61
N GLU A 66 -13.93 2.99 -4.16
CA GLU A 66 -14.72 2.71 -5.34
C GLU A 66 -16.22 2.93 -5.08
N LEU A 67 -16.74 2.37 -3.99
CA LEU A 67 -18.13 2.55 -3.61
C LEU A 67 -18.50 4.02 -3.37
N ALA A 68 -17.59 4.83 -2.81
CA ALA A 68 -17.76 6.26 -2.63
C ALA A 68 -17.84 7.03 -3.95
N SER A 69 -17.21 6.52 -5.03
CA SER A 69 -17.36 7.12 -6.36
C SER A 69 -18.72 6.82 -7.01
N LEU A 70 -19.25 5.63 -6.74
CA LEU A 70 -20.55 5.17 -7.27
C LEU A 70 -21.73 5.77 -6.50
N LEU A 71 -21.55 6.04 -5.22
CA LEU A 71 -22.53 6.69 -4.37
C LEU A 71 -22.20 8.18 -4.20
N PRO A 72 -23.21 9.09 -4.12
CA PRO A 72 -22.96 10.51 -3.82
C PRO A 72 -22.60 10.72 -2.35
N ARG A 73 -21.57 10.04 -1.85
CA ARG A 73 -21.16 10.01 -0.43
C ARG A 73 -19.65 10.13 -0.30
N GLU A 74 -19.21 10.81 0.76
CA GLU A 74 -17.81 10.90 1.09
C GLU A 74 -17.37 9.70 1.97
N MET A 75 -16.19 9.20 1.66
CA MET A 75 -15.55 8.19 2.48
C MET A 75 -14.82 8.84 3.67
N ILE A 76 -14.95 8.25 4.85
CA ILE A 76 -14.26 8.65 6.08
C ILE A 76 -13.23 7.58 6.45
N LEU A 77 -12.00 7.97 6.70
CA LEU A 77 -10.98 7.09 7.27
C LEU A 77 -10.77 7.48 8.73
N SER A 78 -11.38 6.71 9.63
CA SER A 78 -11.29 6.96 11.07
C SER A 78 -9.88 6.66 11.60
N SER A 79 -9.45 7.39 12.65
CA SER A 79 -8.29 7.04 13.44
C SER A 79 -8.52 5.72 14.19
N LEU A 80 -7.45 4.93 14.34
CA LEU A 80 -7.48 3.69 15.14
C LEU A 80 -7.07 3.93 16.61
N GLY A 81 -7.02 5.19 17.02
CA GLY A 81 -6.69 5.62 18.37
C GLY A 81 -5.38 6.42 18.44
N ASP A 82 -5.14 6.99 19.60
CA ASP A 82 -3.88 7.72 19.88
C ASP A 82 -2.83 6.74 20.38
N ALA A 83 -1.65 6.79 19.77
CA ALA A 83 -0.55 5.94 20.16
C ALA A 83 0.34 6.63 21.20
N LYS A 84 0.60 5.96 22.32
CA LYS A 84 1.61 6.40 23.29
C LYS A 84 2.99 6.26 22.66
N ARG A 85 3.84 7.29 22.82
CA ARG A 85 5.17 7.33 22.20
C ARG A 85 6.28 7.40 23.26
N LEU A 86 7.40 6.74 22.94
CA LEU A 86 8.68 6.91 23.63
C LEU A 86 9.31 8.25 23.26
N ASN A 87 10.36 8.62 23.96
CA ASN A 87 11.23 9.72 23.55
C ASN A 87 12.27 9.29 22.49
N GLU A 88 12.61 8.01 22.47
CA GLU A 88 13.61 7.41 21.60
C GLU A 88 13.00 7.00 20.25
N ASP A 89 13.81 7.12 19.20
CA ASP A 89 13.49 6.65 17.87
C ASP A 89 13.77 5.13 17.74
N THR A 90 13.21 4.49 16.72
CA THR A 90 13.43 3.05 16.47
C THR A 90 14.92 2.71 16.28
N GLU A 91 15.72 3.64 15.76
CA GLU A 91 17.19 3.47 15.59
C GLU A 91 17.95 3.25 16.89
N ALA A 92 17.39 3.66 18.05
CA ALA A 92 17.97 3.34 19.35
C ALA A 92 17.90 1.83 19.69
N PHE A 93 17.03 1.09 19.03
CA PHE A 93 16.78 -0.33 19.30
C PHE A 93 17.15 -1.25 18.13
N VAL A 94 17.15 -0.75 16.90
CA VAL A 94 17.32 -1.54 15.68
C VAL A 94 18.26 -0.84 14.71
N SER A 95 19.25 -1.59 14.23
CA SER A 95 20.04 -1.26 13.04
C SER A 95 19.41 -2.00 11.86
N PHE A 96 18.94 -1.27 10.86
CA PHE A 96 18.21 -1.85 9.73
C PHE A 96 18.83 -1.48 8.41
N LYS A 97 18.98 -2.45 7.51
CA LYS A 97 19.47 -2.23 6.16
C LYS A 97 18.74 -3.08 5.12
N VAL A 98 18.76 -2.61 3.89
CA VAL A 98 18.39 -3.35 2.69
C VAL A 98 19.65 -3.48 1.85
N GLU A 99 20.16 -4.71 1.67
CA GLU A 99 21.44 -4.95 0.96
C GLU A 99 21.32 -4.68 -0.53
N ASP A 100 20.17 -5.03 -1.11
CA ASP A 100 19.88 -4.80 -2.52
C ASP A 100 18.56 -4.05 -2.64
N SER A 101 18.62 -2.80 -3.09
CA SER A 101 17.45 -1.94 -3.30
C SER A 101 16.48 -2.50 -4.35
N GLY A 102 16.91 -3.44 -5.19
CA GLY A 102 16.05 -4.18 -6.12
C GLY A 102 15.08 -5.14 -5.43
N ILE A 103 15.36 -5.55 -4.18
CA ILE A 103 14.45 -6.44 -3.42
C ILE A 103 13.23 -5.68 -2.89
N ALA A 104 13.44 -4.47 -2.38
CA ALA A 104 12.38 -3.67 -1.79
C ALA A 104 12.57 -2.18 -2.11
N SER A 105 11.55 -1.57 -2.70
CA SER A 105 11.53 -0.14 -3.04
C SER A 105 11.33 0.74 -1.80
N ARG A 106 10.67 0.23 -0.75
CA ARG A 106 10.53 0.85 0.56
C ARG A 106 10.49 -0.21 1.65
N ALA A 107 11.16 0.05 2.77
CA ALA A 107 11.16 -0.85 3.90
C ALA A 107 11.14 -0.06 5.21
N MET A 108 10.15 -0.35 6.05
CA MET A 108 9.94 0.35 7.32
C MET A 108 9.98 -0.62 8.50
N LYS A 109 10.53 -0.14 9.61
CA LYS A 109 10.53 -0.82 10.89
C LYS A 109 10.09 0.14 12.00
N TRP A 110 9.28 -0.35 12.94
CA TRP A 110 8.84 0.44 14.08
C TRP A 110 8.84 -0.38 15.36
N TYR A 111 9.64 0.05 16.32
CA TYR A 111 9.74 -0.63 17.61
C TYR A 111 8.57 -0.26 18.52
N VAL A 112 8.05 -1.26 19.23
CA VAL A 112 6.98 -1.11 20.23
C VAL A 112 7.34 -1.93 21.46
N GLN A 113 7.21 -1.34 22.65
CA GLN A 113 7.39 -2.03 23.92
C GLN A 113 6.11 -2.07 24.74
N ASP A 114 6.15 -2.85 25.83
CA ASP A 114 5.10 -3.00 26.83
C ASP A 114 3.77 -3.53 26.26
N VAL A 115 3.84 -4.30 25.16
CA VAL A 115 2.66 -4.94 24.60
C VAL A 115 2.17 -6.05 25.52
N LYS A 116 0.85 -6.20 25.60
CA LYS A 116 0.17 -7.30 26.28
C LYS A 116 -0.48 -8.18 25.21
N VAL A 117 0.12 -9.34 24.97
CA VAL A 117 -0.46 -10.33 24.05
C VAL A 117 -1.63 -11.03 24.75
N GLY A 118 -2.74 -11.10 24.08
CA GLY A 118 -3.98 -11.71 24.60
C GLY A 118 -5.04 -11.84 23.51
N ASP A 119 -6.26 -12.09 23.91
CA ASP A 119 -7.39 -12.20 22.99
C ASP A 119 -7.67 -10.85 22.32
N SER A 120 -8.06 -10.91 21.05
CA SER A 120 -8.47 -9.75 20.30
C SER A 120 -9.82 -9.20 20.77
N PRO A 121 -10.05 -7.88 20.69
CA PRO A 121 -11.37 -7.31 20.92
C PRO A 121 -12.41 -7.93 19.97
N LYS A 122 -13.63 -8.10 20.46
CA LYS A 122 -14.70 -8.78 19.71
C LYS A 122 -14.92 -8.21 18.32
N TRP A 123 -14.91 -6.88 18.15
CA TRP A 123 -15.10 -6.24 16.87
C TRP A 123 -14.03 -6.65 15.84
N LEU A 124 -12.76 -6.81 16.29
CA LEU A 124 -11.65 -7.21 15.44
C LEU A 124 -11.80 -8.68 15.00
N VAL A 125 -12.19 -9.54 15.94
CA VAL A 125 -12.49 -10.96 15.67
C VAL A 125 -13.65 -11.08 14.68
N ASP A 126 -14.73 -10.34 14.89
CA ASP A 126 -15.92 -10.39 14.04
C ASP A 126 -15.58 -10.02 12.59
N TYR A 127 -14.82 -8.94 12.34
CA TYR A 127 -14.40 -8.55 10.99
C TYR A 127 -13.47 -9.58 10.33
N LEU A 128 -12.52 -10.13 11.07
CA LEU A 128 -11.62 -11.14 10.53
C LEU A 128 -12.36 -12.43 10.16
N VAL A 129 -13.22 -12.90 11.05
CA VAL A 129 -14.01 -14.12 10.86
C VAL A 129 -14.99 -13.97 9.71
N SER A 130 -15.64 -12.80 9.55
CA SER A 130 -16.58 -12.56 8.45
C SER A 130 -15.91 -12.71 7.08
N VAL A 131 -14.64 -12.35 6.96
CA VAL A 131 -13.88 -12.49 5.69
C VAL A 131 -13.06 -13.79 5.62
N GLY A 132 -13.32 -14.76 6.51
CA GLY A 132 -12.74 -16.10 6.48
C GLY A 132 -11.37 -16.21 7.15
N GLN A 133 -10.93 -15.21 7.90
CA GLN A 133 -9.68 -15.27 8.68
C GLN A 133 -9.93 -15.88 10.07
N ARG A 134 -8.93 -16.61 10.56
CA ARG A 134 -8.96 -17.15 11.93
C ARG A 134 -8.30 -16.16 12.88
N SER A 135 -8.97 -15.85 13.99
CA SER A 135 -8.35 -15.10 15.10
C SER A 135 -7.30 -15.94 15.82
N ILE A 136 -6.17 -15.33 16.17
CA ILE A 136 -5.02 -15.97 16.83
C ILE A 136 -4.70 -15.25 18.15
N ASN A 137 -4.36 -13.97 18.10
CA ASN A 137 -4.15 -13.07 19.24
C ASN A 137 -4.18 -11.62 18.75
N ASN A 138 -4.32 -10.67 19.65
CA ASN A 138 -4.49 -9.25 19.33
C ASN A 138 -3.37 -8.67 18.44
N ILE A 139 -2.13 -9.13 18.52
CA ILE A 139 -1.01 -8.63 17.70
C ILE A 139 -1.08 -9.18 16.26
N VAL A 140 -1.25 -10.50 16.12
CA VAL A 140 -1.33 -11.16 14.81
C VAL A 140 -2.61 -10.73 14.09
N ASP A 141 -3.72 -10.64 14.80
CA ASP A 141 -5.01 -10.21 14.25
C ASP A 141 -4.95 -8.75 13.78
N ALA A 142 -4.24 -7.87 14.52
CA ALA A 142 -4.00 -6.51 14.07
C ALA A 142 -3.23 -6.47 12.73
N THR A 143 -2.22 -7.33 12.55
CA THR A 143 -1.48 -7.40 11.27
C THR A 143 -2.37 -7.87 10.11
N ASN A 144 -3.22 -8.89 10.36
CA ASN A 144 -4.16 -9.39 9.37
C ASN A 144 -5.24 -8.34 9.04
N TYR A 145 -5.77 -7.66 10.05
CA TYR A 145 -6.74 -6.59 9.87
C TYR A 145 -6.18 -5.47 8.99
N ILE A 146 -4.99 -4.95 9.31
CA ILE A 146 -4.36 -3.87 8.54
C ILE A 146 -4.07 -4.31 7.10
N MET A 147 -3.61 -5.54 6.87
CA MET A 147 -3.43 -6.07 5.51
C MET A 147 -4.75 -6.07 4.72
N LEU A 148 -5.84 -6.54 5.32
CA LEU A 148 -7.15 -6.59 4.68
C LEU A 148 -7.80 -5.20 4.55
N GLU A 149 -7.49 -4.30 5.47
CA GLU A 149 -7.96 -2.92 5.45
C GLU A 149 -7.29 -2.11 4.35
N THR A 150 -5.95 -2.17 4.26
CA THR A 150 -5.13 -1.27 3.42
C THR A 150 -4.65 -1.89 2.12
N GLY A 151 -4.67 -3.23 2.02
CA GLY A 151 -4.04 -3.98 0.93
C GLY A 151 -2.53 -4.19 1.08
N GLN A 152 -1.92 -3.60 2.11
CA GLN A 152 -0.49 -3.70 2.39
C GLN A 152 -0.23 -4.78 3.43
N PRO A 153 0.47 -5.88 3.09
CA PRO A 153 0.89 -6.84 4.09
C PRO A 153 1.89 -6.22 5.06
N VAL A 154 1.67 -6.47 6.33
CA VAL A 154 2.50 -6.02 7.45
C VAL A 154 2.83 -7.21 8.34
N HIS A 155 3.89 -7.08 9.16
CA HIS A 155 4.30 -8.13 10.06
C HIS A 155 4.75 -7.59 11.41
N ALA A 156 4.68 -8.42 12.45
CA ALA A 156 5.17 -8.13 13.78
C ALA A 156 6.10 -9.26 14.24
N PHE A 157 7.35 -8.90 14.53
CA PHE A 157 8.36 -9.81 15.09
C PHE A 157 8.38 -9.69 16.61
N ASN A 158 8.55 -10.80 17.31
CA ASN A 158 8.94 -10.79 18.71
C ASN A 158 10.38 -10.25 18.79
N TYR A 159 10.53 -9.01 19.24
CA TYR A 159 11.82 -8.32 19.31
C TYR A 159 12.83 -9.07 20.18
N ASP A 160 12.37 -9.69 21.27
CA ASP A 160 13.24 -10.42 22.20
C ASP A 160 13.85 -11.68 21.59
N ALA A 161 13.21 -12.25 20.57
CA ALA A 161 13.68 -13.42 19.86
C ALA A 161 14.67 -13.11 18.71
N ILE A 162 14.83 -11.83 18.34
CA ILE A 162 15.81 -11.39 17.36
C ILE A 162 17.21 -11.43 17.98
N ALA A 163 18.20 -11.92 17.24
CA ALA A 163 19.60 -11.98 17.69
C ALA A 163 20.19 -10.60 17.99
N GLY A 164 21.19 -10.54 18.84
CA GLY A 164 21.87 -9.32 19.29
C GLY A 164 21.51 -8.91 20.71
N ALA A 165 22.36 -8.13 21.36
CA ALA A 165 22.21 -7.74 22.76
C ALA A 165 21.33 -6.46 22.89
N ASN A 166 21.92 -5.28 22.69
CA ASN A 166 21.26 -4.00 22.93
C ASN A 166 20.55 -3.47 21.67
N ILE A 167 21.24 -3.44 20.55
CA ILE A 167 20.70 -3.06 19.24
C ILE A 167 20.60 -4.32 18.38
N LYS A 168 19.42 -4.56 17.81
CA LYS A 168 19.18 -5.71 16.95
C LYS A 168 19.52 -5.37 15.50
N ASN A 169 20.32 -6.22 14.84
CA ASN A 169 20.61 -6.06 13.42
C ASN A 169 19.54 -6.78 12.59
N ILE A 170 18.92 -6.07 11.69
CA ILE A 170 17.94 -6.61 10.74
C ILE A 170 18.37 -6.25 9.33
N THR A 171 18.34 -7.26 8.46
CA THR A 171 18.74 -7.08 7.07
C THR A 171 17.69 -7.70 6.13
N ILE A 172 17.31 -6.97 5.07
CA ILE A 172 16.63 -7.54 3.92
C ILE A 172 17.71 -7.88 2.88
N ARG A 173 17.78 -9.15 2.49
CA ARG A 173 18.76 -9.67 1.55
C ARG A 173 18.22 -10.92 0.83
N PHE A 174 18.93 -11.40 -0.15
CA PHE A 174 18.74 -12.79 -0.60
C PHE A 174 19.33 -13.77 0.41
N ALA A 175 18.73 -14.96 0.49
CA ALA A 175 19.26 -16.03 1.32
C ALA A 175 20.63 -16.49 0.79
N HIS A 176 21.46 -17.04 1.67
CA HIS A 176 22.65 -17.78 1.27
C HIS A 176 22.25 -19.22 0.93
N ASP A 177 22.98 -19.85 0.02
CA ASP A 177 22.72 -21.24 -0.35
C ASP A 177 22.84 -22.17 0.86
N GLY A 178 21.81 -22.95 1.08
CA GLY A 178 21.74 -23.89 2.20
C GLY A 178 21.24 -23.31 3.53
N GLU A 179 20.95 -22.00 3.60
CA GLU A 179 20.26 -21.45 4.76
C GLU A 179 18.87 -22.12 4.91
N LYS A 180 18.39 -22.17 6.14
CA LYS A 180 17.10 -22.78 6.46
C LYS A 180 16.27 -21.84 7.30
N VAL A 181 14.96 -21.92 7.13
CA VAL A 181 13.99 -21.26 7.97
C VAL A 181 12.89 -22.23 8.39
N THR A 182 12.58 -22.25 9.68
CA THR A 182 11.40 -22.97 10.19
C THR A 182 10.22 -22.01 10.17
N LEU A 183 9.19 -22.35 9.41
CA LEU A 183 7.99 -21.54 9.25
C LEU A 183 7.05 -21.69 10.45
N LEU A 184 6.08 -20.76 10.58
CA LEU A 184 5.07 -20.78 11.66
C LEU A 184 4.23 -22.07 11.73
N ASP A 185 4.14 -22.84 10.63
CA ASP A 185 3.49 -24.16 10.60
C ASP A 185 4.43 -25.32 10.96
N GLY A 186 5.65 -25.03 11.39
CA GLY A 186 6.66 -26.02 11.80
C GLY A 186 7.47 -26.63 10.66
N LYS A 187 7.21 -26.29 9.40
CA LYS A 187 7.98 -26.81 8.26
C LYS A 187 9.34 -26.13 8.18
N GLU A 188 10.41 -26.92 8.06
CA GLU A 188 11.73 -26.42 7.72
C GLU A 188 11.89 -26.32 6.21
N ILE A 189 12.29 -25.17 5.72
CA ILE A 189 12.50 -24.88 4.30
C ILE A 189 13.95 -24.55 4.07
N ALA A 190 14.60 -25.29 3.16
CA ALA A 190 15.92 -24.94 2.65
C ALA A 190 15.80 -23.81 1.61
N LEU A 191 16.67 -22.82 1.73
CA LEU A 191 16.68 -21.62 0.91
C LEU A 191 17.91 -21.59 0.00
N ASP A 192 17.85 -20.77 -1.03
CA ASP A 192 18.96 -20.48 -1.94
C ASP A 192 19.00 -18.98 -2.30
N GLY A 193 20.03 -18.58 -3.02
CA GLY A 193 20.29 -17.20 -3.41
C GLY A 193 19.25 -16.51 -4.27
N ALA A 194 18.12 -17.17 -4.61
CA ALA A 194 17.01 -16.55 -5.33
C ALA A 194 15.83 -16.18 -4.40
N ILE A 195 15.90 -16.54 -3.12
CA ILE A 195 14.81 -16.33 -2.16
C ILE A 195 15.12 -15.11 -1.28
N PRO A 196 14.26 -14.07 -1.29
CA PRO A 196 14.43 -12.91 -0.41
C PRO A 196 14.05 -13.27 1.03
N VAL A 197 14.84 -12.79 1.99
CA VAL A 197 14.65 -13.04 3.43
C VAL A 197 14.75 -11.73 4.21
N ILE A 198 14.08 -11.71 5.37
CA ILE A 198 14.39 -10.79 6.46
C ILE A 198 15.22 -11.60 7.45
N ALA A 199 16.41 -11.14 7.76
CA ALA A 199 17.38 -11.89 8.56
C ALA A 199 17.93 -11.05 9.73
N ASP A 200 18.31 -11.73 10.81
CA ASP A 200 19.16 -11.19 11.87
C ASP A 200 20.59 -11.74 11.76
N ASP A 201 21.44 -11.48 12.77
CA ASP A 201 22.83 -11.95 12.79
C ASP A 201 22.96 -13.49 12.80
N ASN A 202 21.92 -14.22 13.14
CA ASN A 202 21.89 -15.68 13.21
C ASN A 202 21.19 -16.34 12.00
N GLY A 203 20.77 -15.57 10.99
CA GLY A 203 20.16 -16.08 9.77
C GLY A 203 18.70 -15.63 9.56
N PRO A 204 17.99 -16.29 8.63
CA PRO A 204 16.64 -15.90 8.25
C PRO A 204 15.64 -15.94 9.41
N LEU A 205 14.85 -14.85 9.54
CA LEU A 205 13.68 -14.76 10.40
C LEU A 205 12.42 -15.13 9.61
N ASP A 206 12.32 -14.63 8.37
CA ASP A 206 11.15 -14.78 7.49
C ASP A 206 11.60 -15.01 6.05
N ILE A 207 10.72 -15.63 5.25
CA ILE A 207 10.77 -15.51 3.80
C ILE A 207 10.05 -14.21 3.44
N ALA A 208 10.81 -13.21 3.01
CA ALA A 208 10.33 -11.84 2.81
C ALA A 208 9.13 -11.78 1.86
N GLY A 209 8.05 -11.16 2.30
CA GLY A 209 6.82 -10.98 1.53
C GLY A 209 6.02 -12.27 1.26
N ILE A 210 6.42 -13.41 1.82
CA ILE A 210 5.76 -14.71 1.58
C ILE A 210 5.24 -15.29 2.90
N LYS A 211 6.13 -15.61 3.86
CA LYS A 211 5.70 -16.28 5.09
C LYS A 211 6.65 -16.03 6.25
N GLY A 212 6.07 -15.77 7.42
CA GLY A 212 6.81 -15.59 8.67
C GLY A 212 7.45 -16.87 9.18
N GLY A 213 8.59 -16.71 9.87
CA GLY A 213 9.28 -17.80 10.53
C GLY A 213 8.89 -17.95 12.01
N MET A 214 9.08 -19.15 12.53
CA MET A 214 8.72 -19.51 13.91
C MET A 214 9.61 -18.81 14.93
N LYS A 215 10.90 -18.59 14.62
CA LYS A 215 11.91 -18.04 15.54
C LYS A 215 11.48 -16.72 16.14
N SER A 216 10.94 -15.83 15.33
CA SER A 216 10.50 -14.49 15.74
C SER A 216 9.00 -14.36 15.90
N GLY A 217 8.28 -15.48 16.03
CA GLY A 217 6.83 -15.51 16.19
C GLY A 217 6.36 -14.88 17.51
N ILE A 218 5.20 -14.23 17.48
CA ILE A 218 4.55 -13.65 18.65
C ILE A 218 3.99 -14.78 19.55
N ASN A 219 4.25 -14.70 20.84
CA ASN A 219 3.73 -15.61 21.84
C ASN A 219 3.24 -14.86 23.09
N GLN A 220 2.62 -15.58 24.05
CA GLN A 220 2.00 -14.99 25.24
C GLN A 220 2.99 -14.21 26.14
N ASN A 221 4.30 -14.50 26.05
CA ASN A 221 5.31 -13.83 26.85
C ASN A 221 5.94 -12.63 26.14
N THR A 222 5.59 -12.38 24.88
CA THR A 222 6.12 -11.26 24.10
C THR A 222 5.73 -9.93 24.74
N LYS A 223 6.75 -9.10 25.03
CA LYS A 223 6.61 -7.76 25.61
C LYS A 223 7.03 -6.65 24.68
N ARG A 224 7.94 -6.96 23.75
CA ARG A 224 8.51 -6.03 22.78
C ARG A 224 8.36 -6.61 21.39
N ILE A 225 7.94 -5.78 20.46
CA ILE A 225 7.74 -6.20 19.07
C ILE A 225 8.42 -5.21 18.11
N LEU A 226 8.76 -5.71 16.95
CA LEU A 226 9.23 -4.91 15.83
C LEU A 226 8.21 -5.03 14.69
N LEU A 227 7.51 -3.94 14.41
CA LEU A 227 6.59 -3.85 13.27
C LEU A 227 7.37 -3.70 11.98
N SER A 228 6.85 -4.27 10.91
CA SER A 228 7.46 -4.26 9.58
C SER A 228 6.41 -4.01 8.51
N ALA A 229 6.65 -3.03 7.64
CA ALA A 229 5.93 -2.82 6.41
C ALA A 229 6.93 -2.58 5.29
N CYS A 230 6.84 -3.35 4.21
CA CYS A 230 7.78 -3.27 3.09
C CYS A 230 7.01 -3.29 1.77
N SER A 231 7.56 -2.64 0.74
CA SER A 231 7.11 -2.79 -0.64
C SER A 231 8.19 -3.57 -1.40
N PHE A 232 7.93 -4.85 -1.64
CA PHE A 232 8.85 -5.75 -2.33
C PHE A 232 8.64 -5.71 -3.84
N ASP A 233 9.70 -6.00 -4.61
CA ASP A 233 9.60 -6.19 -6.06
C ASP A 233 8.67 -7.36 -6.40
N SER A 234 7.65 -7.10 -7.18
CA SER A 234 6.60 -8.05 -7.50
C SER A 234 7.11 -9.28 -8.27
N LYS A 235 8.15 -9.09 -9.10
CA LYS A 235 8.72 -10.17 -9.91
C LYS A 235 9.53 -11.12 -9.04
N ILE A 236 10.28 -10.57 -8.06
CA ILE A 236 11.05 -11.35 -7.09
C ILE A 236 10.09 -12.20 -6.25
N ILE A 237 9.03 -11.57 -5.69
CA ILE A 237 8.06 -12.31 -4.86
C ILE A 237 7.33 -13.38 -5.66
N ARG A 238 6.88 -13.10 -6.88
CA ARG A 238 6.22 -14.11 -7.72
C ARG A 238 7.12 -15.31 -8.02
N ARG A 239 8.41 -15.05 -8.35
CA ARG A 239 9.37 -16.11 -8.62
C ARG A 239 9.64 -16.96 -7.38
N ALA A 240 9.90 -16.33 -6.23
CA ALA A 240 10.15 -17.01 -4.97
C ALA A 240 8.92 -17.81 -4.50
N SER A 241 7.72 -17.23 -4.53
CA SER A 241 6.45 -17.88 -4.18
C SER A 241 6.19 -19.13 -5.07
N LYS A 242 6.40 -19.00 -6.39
CA LYS A 242 6.27 -20.12 -7.32
C LYS A 242 7.28 -21.22 -7.06
N LYS A 243 8.56 -20.85 -6.83
CA LYS A 243 9.65 -21.80 -6.57
C LYS A 243 9.41 -22.61 -5.29
N LEU A 244 8.92 -21.94 -4.24
CA LEU A 244 8.60 -22.58 -2.96
C LEU A 244 7.25 -23.29 -2.93
N GLY A 245 6.42 -23.14 -3.97
CA GLY A 245 5.06 -23.65 -3.98
C GLY A 245 4.16 -23.02 -2.91
N MET A 246 4.47 -21.80 -2.47
CA MET A 246 3.77 -21.11 -1.39
C MET A 246 2.98 -19.92 -1.93
N ARG A 247 1.66 -20.00 -1.85
CA ARG A 247 0.76 -18.89 -2.18
C ARG A 247 0.05 -18.43 -0.90
N THR A 248 0.33 -17.23 -0.45
CA THR A 248 -0.24 -16.61 0.75
C THR A 248 -0.94 -15.31 0.38
N ASP A 249 -1.81 -14.80 1.28
CA ASP A 249 -2.45 -13.49 1.10
C ASP A 249 -1.42 -12.36 0.89
N ALA A 250 -0.28 -12.44 1.57
CA ALA A 250 0.83 -11.50 1.40
C ALA A 250 1.48 -11.63 0.01
N SER A 251 1.86 -12.87 -0.39
CA SER A 251 2.52 -13.08 -1.68
C SER A 251 1.64 -12.75 -2.88
N VAL A 252 0.33 -12.92 -2.76
CA VAL A 252 -0.65 -12.49 -3.79
C VAL A 252 -0.60 -10.96 -3.93
N ARG A 253 -0.69 -10.22 -2.82
CA ARG A 253 -0.67 -8.75 -2.84
C ARG A 253 0.65 -8.20 -3.36
N PHE A 254 1.78 -8.63 -2.80
CA PHE A 254 3.10 -8.21 -3.28
C PHE A 254 3.35 -8.59 -4.75
N GLY A 255 2.77 -9.69 -5.21
CA GLY A 255 2.84 -10.10 -6.61
C GLY A 255 2.18 -9.12 -7.59
N HIS A 256 1.42 -8.15 -7.13
CA HIS A 256 0.72 -7.16 -7.95
C HIS A 256 1.29 -5.74 -7.90
N ASP A 257 2.53 -5.58 -7.47
CA ASP A 257 3.27 -4.32 -7.54
C ASP A 257 2.66 -3.20 -6.68
N LEU A 258 2.58 -3.45 -5.37
CA LEU A 258 2.00 -2.50 -4.42
C LEU A 258 2.76 -1.17 -4.41
N SER A 259 2.01 -0.07 -4.33
CA SER A 259 2.58 1.26 -4.17
C SER A 259 3.40 1.37 -2.87
N PRO A 260 4.64 1.88 -2.92
CA PRO A 260 5.45 2.09 -1.71
C PRO A 260 4.80 3.04 -0.68
N TRP A 261 3.86 3.89 -1.09
CA TRP A 261 3.10 4.76 -0.18
C TRP A 261 2.24 3.98 0.81
N LEU A 262 1.73 2.81 0.42
CA LEU A 262 0.90 1.97 1.29
C LEU A 262 1.66 1.49 2.53
N ALA A 263 2.98 1.26 2.43
CA ALA A 263 3.78 0.85 3.59
C ALA A 263 3.74 1.88 4.73
N GLY A 264 3.80 3.18 4.39
CA GLY A 264 3.70 4.26 5.38
C GLY A 264 2.32 4.33 6.03
N LEU A 265 1.26 4.26 5.22
CA LEU A 265 -0.11 4.24 5.73
C LEU A 265 -0.36 3.04 6.65
N ALA A 266 0.05 1.85 6.19
CA ALA A 266 -0.22 0.61 6.91
C ALA A 266 0.53 0.52 8.24
N ILE A 267 1.82 0.91 8.29
CA ILE A 267 2.59 0.81 9.52
C ILE A 267 2.12 1.83 10.57
N GLU A 268 1.71 3.03 10.15
CA GLU A 268 1.13 4.03 11.06
C GLU A 268 -0.20 3.51 11.67
N ARG A 269 -1.10 3.00 10.83
CA ARG A 269 -2.37 2.42 11.30
C ARG A 269 -2.16 1.20 12.18
N LEU A 270 -1.19 0.34 11.84
CA LEU A 270 -0.84 -0.82 12.67
C LEU A 270 -0.32 -0.41 14.05
N ALA A 271 0.57 0.58 14.10
CA ALA A 271 1.12 1.09 15.36
C ALA A 271 0.03 1.69 16.26
N GLN A 272 -0.90 2.48 15.69
CA GLN A 272 -2.05 3.01 16.41
C GLN A 272 -2.94 1.88 16.95
N LEU A 273 -3.30 0.92 16.11
CA LEU A 273 -4.15 -0.20 16.48
C LEU A 273 -3.52 -1.02 17.62
N ILE A 274 -2.25 -1.41 17.47
CA ILE A 274 -1.53 -2.18 18.49
C ILE A 274 -1.44 -1.41 19.79
N SER A 275 -1.09 -0.12 19.76
CA SER A 275 -1.07 0.71 20.97
C SER A 275 -2.44 0.72 21.68
N SER A 276 -3.51 0.85 20.92
CA SER A 276 -4.89 0.86 21.43
C SER A 276 -5.31 -0.46 22.07
N ILE A 277 -5.07 -1.60 21.39
CA ILE A 277 -5.61 -2.91 21.84
C ILE A 277 -4.67 -3.72 22.74
N SER A 278 -3.36 -3.40 22.74
CA SER A 278 -2.37 -4.10 23.57
C SER A 278 -1.73 -3.23 24.64
N GLY A 279 -1.98 -1.92 24.63
CA GLY A 279 -1.36 -0.95 25.53
C GLY A 279 0.09 -0.62 25.19
N GLY A 280 0.61 -1.10 24.06
CA GLY A 280 1.99 -0.90 23.62
C GLY A 280 2.37 0.58 23.47
N VAL A 281 3.63 0.89 23.75
CA VAL A 281 4.25 2.22 23.61
C VAL A 281 5.19 2.17 22.43
N ILE A 282 4.93 2.97 21.39
CA ILE A 282 5.71 2.96 20.14
C ILE A 282 6.91 3.89 20.24
N ALA A 283 8.01 3.58 19.56
CA ALA A 283 9.13 4.50 19.39
C ALA A 283 8.67 5.80 18.72
N LYS A 284 9.39 6.89 18.96
CA LYS A 284 8.99 8.23 18.50
C LYS A 284 8.81 8.29 16.98
N PHE A 285 9.79 7.75 16.24
CA PHE A 285 9.75 7.64 14.79
C PHE A 285 10.14 6.23 14.32
N PRO A 286 9.58 5.75 13.19
CA PRO A 286 10.04 4.52 12.53
C PRO A 286 11.35 4.74 11.80
N ILE A 287 12.08 3.66 11.49
CA ILE A 287 13.07 3.63 10.42
C ILE A 287 12.32 3.51 9.10
N ASP A 288 12.67 4.34 8.13
CA ASP A 288 12.05 4.36 6.79
C ASP A 288 13.14 4.43 5.71
N ILE A 289 13.46 3.30 5.10
CA ILE A 289 14.37 3.21 3.97
C ILE A 289 13.56 3.33 2.68
N TYR A 290 13.63 4.50 2.03
CA TYR A 290 12.94 4.80 0.79
C TYR A 290 13.88 5.58 -0.15
N PRO A 291 14.84 4.89 -0.80
CA PRO A 291 15.93 5.54 -1.53
C PRO A 291 15.45 6.28 -2.78
N LEU A 292 14.47 5.74 -3.49
CA LEU A 292 13.90 6.33 -4.69
C LEU A 292 12.43 6.68 -4.42
N LYS A 293 12.22 7.85 -3.81
CA LYS A 293 10.85 8.32 -3.57
C LYS A 293 10.14 8.52 -4.89
N ASP A 294 8.99 7.88 -5.05
CA ASP A 294 8.12 8.13 -6.20
C ASP A 294 7.76 9.61 -6.24
N ARG A 295 7.93 10.19 -7.41
CA ARG A 295 7.47 11.56 -7.64
C ARG A 295 5.99 11.53 -7.93
N ALA A 296 5.23 12.35 -7.25
CA ALA A 296 3.87 12.63 -7.65
C ALA A 296 3.91 13.19 -9.09
N TYR A 297 3.19 12.57 -10.00
CA TYR A 297 3.05 13.06 -11.37
C TYR A 297 1.61 13.51 -11.60
N LYS A 298 1.49 14.55 -12.39
CA LYS A 298 0.20 15.06 -12.82
C LYS A 298 -0.20 14.36 -14.11
N ILE A 299 -1.47 13.97 -14.18
CA ILE A 299 -2.09 13.45 -15.40
C ILE A 299 -3.12 14.49 -15.82
N GLY A 300 -3.04 14.93 -17.07
CA GLY A 300 -4.03 15.82 -17.67
C GLY A 300 -4.99 15.01 -18.53
N THR A 301 -6.26 15.40 -18.51
CA THR A 301 -7.28 14.95 -19.47
C THR A 301 -8.22 16.11 -19.77
N SER A 302 -8.96 16.00 -20.84
CA SER A 302 -9.99 16.99 -21.22
C SER A 302 -11.39 16.40 -21.12
N LEU A 303 -12.39 17.27 -20.96
CA LEU A 303 -13.79 16.87 -20.99
C LEU A 303 -14.15 16.10 -22.26
N THR A 304 -13.60 16.55 -23.40
CA THR A 304 -13.83 15.88 -24.69
C THR A 304 -13.22 14.48 -24.73
N GLU A 305 -12.00 14.28 -24.22
CA GLU A 305 -11.36 12.95 -24.17
C GLU A 305 -12.15 12.01 -23.26
N VAL A 306 -12.55 12.46 -22.07
CA VAL A 306 -13.34 11.64 -21.14
C VAL A 306 -14.65 11.20 -21.79
N ASN A 307 -15.43 12.13 -22.33
CA ASN A 307 -16.72 11.82 -22.94
C ASN A 307 -16.58 10.96 -24.21
N SER A 308 -15.55 11.21 -25.04
CA SER A 308 -15.30 10.40 -26.24
C SER A 308 -14.93 8.95 -25.87
N LEU A 309 -14.10 8.77 -24.82
CA LEU A 309 -13.69 7.43 -24.38
C LEU A 309 -14.84 6.64 -23.74
N LEU A 310 -15.67 7.32 -22.94
CA LEU A 310 -16.78 6.68 -22.22
C LEU A 310 -18.08 6.61 -23.04
N GLY A 311 -18.19 7.33 -24.16
CA GLY A 311 -19.43 7.46 -24.91
C GLY A 311 -20.52 8.18 -24.10
N SER A 312 -20.15 9.21 -23.33
CA SER A 312 -21.00 9.94 -22.40
C SER A 312 -21.04 11.44 -22.69
N ASP A 313 -21.91 12.15 -22.01
CA ASP A 313 -22.05 13.63 -22.06
C ASP A 313 -21.88 14.23 -20.65
N LEU A 314 -20.91 13.75 -19.88
CA LEU A 314 -20.61 14.23 -18.54
C LEU A 314 -20.16 15.68 -18.56
N THR A 315 -20.55 16.43 -17.53
CA THR A 315 -20.09 17.79 -17.29
C THR A 315 -18.77 17.81 -16.49
N THR A 316 -18.07 18.94 -16.53
CA THR A 316 -16.85 19.15 -15.72
C THR A 316 -17.12 18.97 -14.22
N ASP A 317 -18.31 19.40 -13.75
CA ASP A 317 -18.69 19.28 -12.34
C ASP A 317 -18.94 17.82 -11.93
N GLU A 318 -19.56 17.00 -12.79
CA GLU A 318 -19.76 15.57 -12.52
C GLU A 318 -18.43 14.82 -12.42
N ILE A 319 -17.51 15.07 -13.36
CA ILE A 319 -16.17 14.51 -13.32
C ILE A 319 -15.41 14.98 -12.07
N GLY A 320 -15.45 16.28 -11.78
CA GLY A 320 -14.82 16.86 -10.60
C GLY A 320 -15.37 16.29 -9.29
N ASN A 321 -16.70 16.07 -9.22
CA ASN A 321 -17.32 15.43 -8.05
C ASN A 321 -16.86 13.98 -7.88
N THR A 322 -16.65 13.23 -8.96
CA THR A 322 -16.11 11.89 -8.91
C THR A 322 -14.67 11.89 -8.37
N PHE A 323 -13.83 12.79 -8.84
CA PHE A 323 -12.46 12.93 -8.31
C PHE A 323 -12.45 13.31 -6.82
N ARG A 324 -13.32 14.22 -6.37
CA ARG A 324 -13.44 14.56 -4.94
C ARG A 324 -13.85 13.35 -4.09
N ARG A 325 -14.85 12.57 -4.55
CA ARG A 325 -15.28 11.34 -3.83
C ARG A 325 -14.17 10.31 -3.74
N GLN A 326 -13.34 10.20 -4.78
CA GLN A 326 -12.16 9.32 -4.80
C GLN A 326 -10.94 9.92 -4.07
N ARG A 327 -11.02 11.17 -3.59
CA ARG A 327 -9.93 11.91 -2.96
C ARG A 327 -8.71 12.10 -3.86
N PHE A 328 -8.95 12.32 -5.14
CA PHE A 328 -7.90 12.83 -6.03
C PHE A 328 -7.82 14.34 -5.90
N ASP A 329 -6.60 14.83 -5.72
CA ASP A 329 -6.31 16.26 -5.89
C ASP A 329 -6.35 16.58 -7.38
N PHE A 330 -7.14 17.58 -7.76
CA PHE A 330 -7.23 18.01 -9.14
C PHE A 330 -7.45 19.52 -9.24
N GLU A 331 -7.07 20.07 -10.37
CA GLU A 331 -7.33 21.47 -10.75
C GLU A 331 -7.98 21.50 -12.13
N ILE A 332 -8.97 22.36 -12.29
CA ILE A 332 -9.54 22.67 -13.60
C ILE A 332 -8.73 23.82 -14.18
N VAL A 333 -8.10 23.57 -15.32
CA VAL A 333 -7.21 24.56 -15.95
C VAL A 333 -7.76 24.99 -17.31
N GLU A 334 -7.64 26.28 -17.60
CA GLU A 334 -7.77 26.81 -18.95
C GLU A 334 -6.49 26.49 -19.72
N PRO A 335 -6.50 25.57 -20.70
CA PRO A 335 -5.26 25.07 -21.30
C PRO A 335 -4.37 26.17 -21.85
N ARG A 336 -4.95 27.20 -22.49
CA ARG A 336 -4.18 28.32 -23.05
C ARG A 336 -3.47 29.13 -21.99
N LEU A 337 -4.13 29.43 -20.88
CA LEU A 337 -3.51 30.15 -19.76
C LEU A 337 -2.40 29.32 -19.11
N ARG A 338 -2.63 28.03 -18.91
CA ARG A 338 -1.62 27.13 -18.31
C ARG A 338 -0.37 27.00 -19.17
N VAL A 339 -0.51 26.85 -20.48
CA VAL A 339 0.64 26.83 -21.43
C VAL A 339 1.46 28.12 -21.28
N LEU A 340 0.80 29.29 -21.28
CA LEU A 340 1.45 30.58 -21.15
C LEU A 340 2.17 30.74 -19.80
N GLU A 341 1.53 30.38 -18.71
CA GLU A 341 2.13 30.44 -17.36
C GLU A 341 3.36 29.54 -17.25
N THR A 342 3.27 28.31 -17.73
CA THR A 342 4.36 27.34 -17.73
C THR A 342 5.53 27.84 -18.58
N ALA A 343 5.23 28.35 -19.78
CA ALA A 343 6.25 28.92 -20.65
C ALA A 343 6.93 30.15 -20.03
N ARG A 344 6.17 31.04 -19.37
CA ARG A 344 6.71 32.19 -18.62
C ARG A 344 7.60 31.78 -17.46
N ALA A 345 7.23 30.77 -16.71
CA ALA A 345 8.02 30.22 -15.61
C ALA A 345 9.36 29.62 -16.05
N ALA A 346 9.51 29.31 -17.34
CA ALA A 346 10.75 28.81 -17.93
C ALA A 346 11.71 29.94 -18.37
N ILE A 347 11.29 31.21 -18.33
CA ILE A 347 12.17 32.35 -18.69
C ILE A 347 13.40 32.35 -17.76
N GLY A 348 14.59 32.44 -18.36
CA GLY A 348 15.86 32.44 -17.63
C GLY A 348 16.39 31.04 -17.29
N LYS A 349 15.70 29.98 -17.64
CA LYS A 349 16.21 28.60 -17.46
C LYS A 349 17.28 28.28 -18.50
N PRO A 350 18.30 27.46 -18.15
CA PRO A 350 19.38 27.10 -19.07
C PRO A 350 18.86 26.33 -20.29
N TYR A 351 19.53 26.55 -21.43
CA TYR A 351 19.31 25.80 -22.65
C TYR A 351 20.20 24.54 -22.70
N LYS A 352 19.63 23.40 -23.07
CA LYS A 352 20.37 22.15 -23.35
C LYS A 352 19.78 21.46 -24.56
N LEU A 353 20.53 21.37 -25.63
CA LEU A 353 20.12 20.64 -26.84
C LEU A 353 19.80 19.18 -26.51
N GLY A 354 18.63 18.70 -26.93
CA GLY A 354 18.17 17.35 -26.65
C GLY A 354 17.64 17.17 -25.19
N ALA A 355 17.26 18.26 -24.51
CA ALA A 355 16.70 18.19 -23.16
C ALA A 355 15.48 17.27 -23.08
N SER A 356 15.42 16.45 -22.05
CA SER A 356 14.31 15.53 -21.79
C SER A 356 13.17 16.23 -21.07
N VAL A 357 11.94 16.07 -21.56
CA VAL A 357 10.73 16.55 -20.87
C VAL A 357 10.51 15.85 -19.52
N THR A 358 11.04 14.63 -19.37
CA THR A 358 10.85 13.83 -18.14
C THR A 358 11.96 14.05 -17.12
N ASN A 359 13.22 14.17 -17.58
CA ASN A 359 14.39 14.19 -16.70
C ASN A 359 14.99 15.57 -16.49
N ASP A 360 14.93 16.46 -17.50
CA ASP A 360 15.58 17.78 -17.47
C ASP A 360 14.60 18.91 -17.11
N ALA A 361 13.34 18.82 -17.55
CA ALA A 361 12.32 19.79 -17.18
C ALA A 361 11.95 19.65 -15.67
N PRO A 362 11.63 20.74 -14.97
CA PRO A 362 11.54 22.14 -15.42
C PRO A 362 12.85 22.94 -15.27
N SER A 363 14.00 22.28 -15.10
CA SER A 363 15.24 22.94 -14.76
C SER A 363 15.97 23.51 -15.99
N LEU A 364 15.88 22.82 -17.15
CA LEU A 364 16.49 23.23 -18.40
C LEU A 364 15.73 22.67 -19.61
N PHE A 365 15.84 23.34 -20.75
CA PHE A 365 15.04 23.06 -21.93
C PHE A 365 15.84 23.22 -23.23
N ASP A 366 15.42 22.56 -24.31
CA ASP A 366 15.55 23.04 -25.69
C ASP A 366 14.20 23.59 -26.17
N CYS A 367 14.15 24.12 -27.42
CA CYS A 367 12.95 24.76 -27.95
C CYS A 367 11.75 23.82 -27.97
N SER A 368 11.90 22.59 -28.44
CA SER A 368 10.79 21.63 -28.55
C SER A 368 10.43 20.97 -27.20
N SER A 369 11.40 20.80 -26.28
CA SER A 369 11.10 20.30 -24.95
C SER A 369 10.35 21.32 -24.10
N LEU A 370 10.62 22.61 -24.25
CA LEU A 370 9.85 23.65 -23.60
C LEU A 370 8.38 23.63 -24.06
N VAL A 371 8.15 23.55 -25.37
CA VAL A 371 6.79 23.46 -25.92
C VAL A 371 6.11 22.19 -25.40
N ALA A 372 6.74 21.03 -25.56
CA ALA A 372 6.18 19.77 -25.11
C ALA A 372 5.89 19.76 -23.59
N TYR A 373 6.77 20.35 -22.78
CA TYR A 373 6.57 20.48 -21.35
C TYR A 373 5.40 21.42 -21.01
N ALA A 374 5.33 22.61 -21.64
CA ALA A 374 4.27 23.56 -21.36
C ALA A 374 2.88 23.03 -21.73
N TYR A 375 2.76 22.34 -22.85
CA TYR A 375 1.52 21.69 -23.26
C TYR A 375 1.19 20.49 -22.38
N LYS A 376 2.17 19.67 -21.96
CA LYS A 376 1.97 18.58 -21.03
C LYS A 376 1.43 19.05 -19.68
N GLU A 377 1.94 20.16 -19.14
CA GLU A 377 1.43 20.75 -17.89
C GLU A 377 0.00 21.29 -18.03
N ALA A 378 -0.44 21.54 -19.25
CA ALA A 378 -1.83 21.89 -19.57
C ALA A 378 -2.70 20.66 -19.93
N GLY A 379 -2.17 19.46 -19.78
CA GLY A 379 -2.89 18.21 -20.09
C GLY A 379 -2.99 17.89 -21.59
N ILE A 380 -2.20 18.57 -22.44
CA ILE A 380 -2.21 18.38 -23.89
C ILE A 380 -0.94 17.67 -24.32
N SER A 381 -1.09 16.56 -25.04
CA SER A 381 0.05 15.86 -25.65
C SER A 381 0.40 16.49 -26.98
N VAL A 382 1.67 16.87 -27.13
CA VAL A 382 2.22 17.35 -28.41
C VAL A 382 3.48 16.56 -28.74
N PRO A 383 3.84 16.45 -30.04
CA PRO A 383 5.08 15.77 -30.47
C PRO A 383 6.31 16.37 -29.80
N ARG A 384 7.32 15.53 -29.52
CA ARG A 384 8.56 15.97 -28.88
C ARG A 384 9.49 16.74 -29.82
N ILE A 385 9.46 16.42 -31.08
CA ILE A 385 10.38 16.99 -32.12
C ILE A 385 9.75 18.23 -32.74
N SER A 386 10.55 19.30 -32.88
CA SER A 386 10.06 20.59 -33.37
C SER A 386 9.42 20.51 -34.76
N VAL A 387 9.93 19.64 -35.64
CA VAL A 387 9.35 19.45 -36.99
C VAL A 387 7.91 18.93 -36.88
N ASP A 388 7.66 17.99 -35.98
CA ASP A 388 6.32 17.38 -35.80
C ASP A 388 5.34 18.29 -35.02
N GLN A 389 5.86 19.33 -34.33
CA GLN A 389 5.05 20.35 -33.65
C GLN A 389 4.49 21.42 -34.63
N PHE A 390 4.96 21.43 -35.87
CA PHE A 390 4.59 22.41 -36.89
C PHE A 390 3.46 21.92 -37.82
N VAL A 391 3.05 20.69 -37.71
CA VAL A 391 1.96 20.04 -38.43
C VAL A 391 0.74 19.99 -37.51
#